data_02cb8b85d2f692767861d53a59322884
#
_entry.id   02cb8b85d2f692767861d53a59322884
#
_cell.length_a   1.000
_cell.length_b   1.000
_cell.length_c   1.000
_cell.angle_alpha   90.00
_cell.angle_beta   90.00
_cell.angle_gamma   90.00
#
_symmetry.space_group_name_H-M   'P 1'
#
loop_
_entity.id
_entity.type
_entity.pdbx_description
1 polymer ?
#
loop_
_entity_poly.entity_id
_entity_poly.type
_entity_poly.pdbx_seq_one_letter_code
_entity_poly.pdbx_strand_id
1 'polypeptide(L)'
;ELFKAICPDVVINCSALSVPDYCETHHEEAYLINVTAVEQLAHLCKEYQSRFIHLSTDFVFDGKINERTGQLYTEEILPAPVNYYGFTKWKGEEKVADICSNYAIARVEIVYGKALPGQHGNIVQLVMNRLKAGQEIRVVSDQWRTPTFVGDLSDGIQRLIENTTNGIFHICGDECLTIAEIAYQVADYMKLNRTLIHPVTTEEMQESTPRPRFSGMSIEKARTILGYNPRKLKEVLLDWNSI
;
A
#
# COMPACT_ATOMS: atom_id res chain seq x y z
N GLU A 1 -23.74 -12.27 -12.92
CA GLU A 1 -24.57 -11.45 -13.83
C GLU A 1 -23.78 -10.31 -14.45
N LEU A 2 -23.08 -9.47 -13.66
CA LEU A 2 -22.32 -8.32 -14.14
C LEU A 2 -21.23 -8.70 -15.16
N PHE A 3 -20.40 -9.70 -14.88
CA PHE A 3 -19.36 -10.20 -15.80
C PHE A 3 -19.96 -10.67 -17.14
N LYS A 4 -21.08 -11.37 -17.09
CA LYS A 4 -21.79 -11.82 -18.29
C LYS A 4 -22.33 -10.65 -19.13
N ALA A 5 -22.75 -9.57 -18.48
CA ALA A 5 -23.31 -8.41 -19.18
C ALA A 5 -22.23 -7.50 -19.78
N ILE A 6 -21.08 -7.37 -19.11
CA ILE A 6 -20.00 -6.43 -19.47
C ILE A 6 -18.91 -7.12 -20.29
N CYS A 7 -18.59 -8.41 -19.99
CA CYS A 7 -17.44 -9.14 -20.54
C CYS A 7 -16.15 -8.30 -20.47
N PRO A 8 -15.68 -7.93 -19.25
CA PRO A 8 -14.58 -7.00 -19.11
C PRO A 8 -13.26 -7.61 -19.61
N ASP A 9 -12.45 -6.84 -20.34
CA ASP A 9 -11.08 -7.24 -20.72
C ASP A 9 -10.14 -7.23 -19.52
N VAL A 10 -10.35 -6.29 -18.58
CA VAL A 10 -9.55 -6.10 -17.36
C VAL A 10 -10.44 -5.90 -16.16
N VAL A 11 -10.08 -6.54 -15.04
CA VAL A 11 -10.70 -6.34 -13.74
C VAL A 11 -9.65 -5.87 -12.77
N ILE A 12 -9.88 -4.72 -12.11
CA ILE A 12 -9.02 -4.17 -11.08
C ILE A 12 -9.72 -4.32 -9.73
N ASN A 13 -9.13 -5.13 -8.84
CA ASN A 13 -9.65 -5.30 -7.49
C ASN A 13 -8.91 -4.40 -6.50
N CYS A 14 -9.55 -3.29 -6.13
CA CYS A 14 -9.10 -2.36 -5.10
C CYS A 14 -9.80 -2.61 -3.75
N SER A 15 -10.76 -3.55 -3.68
CA SER A 15 -11.50 -3.80 -2.45
C SER A 15 -10.71 -4.64 -1.46
N ALA A 16 -10.73 -4.23 -0.21
CA ALA A 16 -10.15 -4.98 0.90
C ALA A 16 -10.72 -4.50 2.23
N LEU A 17 -10.76 -5.38 3.21
CA LEU A 17 -10.80 -4.98 4.61
C LEU A 17 -9.37 -4.62 5.02
N SER A 18 -9.07 -3.30 5.06
CA SER A 18 -7.68 -2.77 5.11
C SER A 18 -7.31 -2.09 6.44
N VAL A 19 -8.07 -2.35 7.50
CA VAL A 19 -7.80 -1.85 8.86
C VAL A 19 -7.18 -2.99 9.68
N PRO A 20 -5.85 -2.99 9.93
CA PRO A 20 -5.17 -4.11 10.60
C PRO A 20 -5.76 -4.44 11.97
N ASP A 21 -6.04 -3.42 12.80
CA ASP A 21 -6.61 -3.61 14.14
C ASP A 21 -8.00 -4.25 14.10
N TYR A 22 -8.81 -3.92 13.09
CA TYR A 22 -10.12 -4.56 12.89
C TYR A 22 -9.96 -6.00 12.41
N CYS A 23 -9.07 -6.26 11.45
CA CYS A 23 -8.80 -7.61 10.96
C CYS A 23 -8.34 -8.56 12.06
N GLU A 24 -7.60 -8.07 13.06
CA GLU A 24 -7.09 -8.87 14.18
C GLU A 24 -8.21 -9.37 15.10
N THR A 25 -9.34 -8.72 15.12
CA THR A 25 -10.51 -9.09 15.95
C THR A 25 -11.69 -9.66 15.15
N HIS A 26 -11.67 -9.55 13.80
CA HIS A 26 -12.75 -9.96 12.91
C HIS A 26 -12.22 -10.89 11.78
N HIS A 27 -11.64 -12.01 12.20
CA HIS A 27 -10.96 -12.95 11.29
C HIS A 27 -11.85 -13.47 10.16
N GLU A 28 -13.09 -13.86 10.46
CA GLU A 28 -14.02 -14.41 9.46
C GLU A 28 -14.34 -13.39 8.37
N GLU A 29 -14.65 -12.16 8.76
CA GLU A 29 -14.96 -11.08 7.82
C GLU A 29 -13.73 -10.69 6.99
N ALA A 30 -12.56 -10.57 7.63
CA ALA A 30 -11.31 -10.27 6.94
C ALA A 30 -10.95 -11.37 5.92
N TYR A 31 -11.13 -12.64 6.28
CA TYR A 31 -10.90 -13.75 5.36
C TYR A 31 -11.92 -13.78 4.22
N LEU A 32 -13.20 -13.55 4.52
CA LEU A 32 -14.27 -13.51 3.50
C LEU A 32 -13.98 -12.44 2.44
N ILE A 33 -13.58 -11.23 2.86
CA ILE A 33 -13.35 -10.11 1.93
C ILE A 33 -11.99 -10.22 1.23
N ASN A 34 -10.93 -10.51 1.99
CA ASN A 34 -9.56 -10.43 1.45
C ASN A 34 -9.10 -11.73 0.76
N VAL A 35 -9.80 -12.85 0.99
CA VAL A 35 -9.44 -14.16 0.41
C VAL A 35 -10.58 -14.73 -0.42
N THR A 36 -11.75 -15.03 0.18
CA THR A 36 -12.83 -15.72 -0.51
C THR A 36 -13.42 -14.90 -1.66
N ALA A 37 -13.65 -13.60 -1.47
CA ALA A 37 -14.13 -12.73 -2.53
C ALA A 37 -13.08 -12.57 -3.65
N VAL A 38 -11.79 -12.51 -3.31
CA VAL A 38 -10.70 -12.46 -4.28
C VAL A 38 -10.64 -13.75 -5.10
N GLU A 39 -10.78 -14.93 -4.45
CA GLU A 39 -10.87 -16.24 -5.12
C GLU A 39 -12.02 -16.30 -6.11
N GLN A 40 -13.20 -15.80 -5.72
CA GLN A 40 -14.37 -15.75 -6.61
C GLN A 40 -14.13 -14.83 -7.81
N LEU A 41 -13.51 -13.66 -7.61
CA LEU A 41 -13.15 -12.76 -8.71
C LEU A 41 -12.11 -13.40 -9.63
N ALA A 42 -11.13 -14.10 -9.09
CA ALA A 42 -10.12 -14.82 -9.87
C ALA A 42 -10.74 -15.89 -10.77
N HIS A 43 -11.71 -16.67 -10.25
CA HIS A 43 -12.45 -17.64 -11.05
C HIS A 43 -13.26 -16.98 -12.18
N LEU A 44 -13.92 -15.86 -11.89
CA LEU A 44 -14.64 -15.09 -12.93
C LEU A 44 -13.69 -14.54 -13.99
N CYS A 45 -12.56 -13.97 -13.58
CA CYS A 45 -11.56 -13.49 -14.54
C CYS A 45 -11.03 -14.62 -15.44
N LYS A 46 -10.80 -15.81 -14.87
CA LYS A 46 -10.39 -16.98 -15.64
C LYS A 46 -11.48 -17.43 -16.63
N GLU A 47 -12.73 -17.50 -16.19
CA GLU A 47 -13.88 -17.91 -17.01
C GLU A 47 -14.09 -16.95 -18.19
N TYR A 48 -14.00 -15.65 -17.95
CA TYR A 48 -14.20 -14.60 -18.97
C TYR A 48 -12.92 -14.17 -19.69
N GLN A 49 -11.80 -14.82 -19.40
CA GLN A 49 -10.48 -14.50 -19.99
C GLN A 49 -10.02 -13.05 -19.74
N SER A 50 -10.51 -12.43 -18.67
CA SER A 50 -10.14 -11.08 -18.25
C SER A 50 -8.74 -11.07 -17.62
N ARG A 51 -7.97 -10.01 -17.85
CA ARG A 51 -6.77 -9.73 -17.04
C ARG A 51 -7.17 -9.30 -15.63
N PHE A 52 -6.60 -9.94 -14.59
CA PHE A 52 -6.91 -9.62 -13.21
C PHE A 52 -5.77 -8.84 -12.55
N ILE A 53 -6.03 -7.59 -12.17
CA ILE A 53 -5.09 -6.76 -11.40
C ILE A 53 -5.58 -6.67 -9.97
N HIS A 54 -4.80 -7.22 -9.02
CA HIS A 54 -5.16 -7.27 -7.61
C HIS A 54 -4.23 -6.39 -6.78
N LEU A 55 -4.78 -5.42 -6.04
CA LEU A 55 -4.02 -4.60 -5.10
C LEU A 55 -3.75 -5.39 -3.82
N SER A 56 -2.47 -5.49 -3.45
CA SER A 56 -1.98 -6.09 -2.22
C SER A 56 -1.20 -5.06 -1.39
N THR A 57 -0.40 -5.48 -0.42
CA THR A 57 0.19 -4.62 0.60
C THR A 57 1.61 -5.05 0.97
N ASP A 58 2.39 -4.12 1.49
CA ASP A 58 3.66 -4.33 2.18
C ASP A 58 3.53 -5.18 3.45
N PHE A 59 2.34 -5.23 4.07
CA PHE A 59 2.09 -6.01 5.31
C PHE A 59 2.19 -7.52 5.11
N VAL A 60 2.45 -8.00 3.89
CA VAL A 60 2.82 -9.39 3.64
C VAL A 60 4.23 -9.72 4.17
N PHE A 61 5.04 -8.74 4.50
CA PHE A 61 6.41 -8.90 5.00
C PHE A 61 6.50 -8.83 6.53
N ASP A 62 7.56 -9.44 7.10
CA ASP A 62 7.79 -9.50 8.55
C ASP A 62 8.52 -8.26 9.12
N GLY A 63 9.07 -7.43 8.25
CA GLY A 63 9.79 -6.23 8.65
C GLY A 63 11.22 -6.44 9.14
N LYS A 64 11.81 -7.65 8.97
CA LYS A 64 13.12 -8.00 9.56
C LYS A 64 14.30 -7.94 8.60
N ILE A 65 14.06 -8.01 7.29
CA ILE A 65 15.14 -8.17 6.31
C ILE A 65 16.14 -7.02 6.35
N ASN A 66 15.73 -5.86 6.78
CA ASN A 66 16.49 -4.63 6.69
C ASN A 66 17.14 -4.12 7.97
N GLU A 67 16.87 -4.72 9.11
CA GLU A 67 17.50 -4.30 10.38
C GLU A 67 19.05 -4.35 10.31
N ARG A 68 19.63 -5.05 9.32
CA ARG A 68 21.09 -5.25 9.18
C ARG A 68 21.71 -4.75 7.87
N THR A 69 20.96 -4.58 6.78
CA THR A 69 21.54 -4.45 5.43
C THR A 69 21.13 -3.20 4.66
N GLY A 70 20.11 -2.45 5.08
CA GLY A 70 19.57 -1.34 4.30
C GLY A 70 18.91 -1.76 2.97
N GLN A 71 18.64 -3.04 2.75
CA GLN A 71 18.00 -3.54 1.53
C GLN A 71 16.50 -3.41 1.59
N LEU A 72 15.88 -3.03 0.48
CA LEU A 72 14.43 -3.02 0.30
C LEU A 72 13.93 -4.43 -0.01
N TYR A 73 12.68 -4.73 0.35
CA TYR A 73 12.02 -5.96 -0.06
C TYR A 73 11.86 -6.01 -1.57
N THR A 74 12.24 -7.12 -2.19
CA THR A 74 11.98 -7.42 -3.59
C THR A 74 10.81 -8.40 -3.72
N GLU A 75 10.29 -8.56 -4.93
CA GLU A 75 9.14 -9.44 -5.19
C GLU A 75 9.44 -10.93 -4.98
N GLU A 76 10.71 -11.32 -4.99
CA GLU A 76 11.18 -12.70 -4.77
C GLU A 76 11.22 -13.11 -3.30
N ILE A 77 11.14 -12.13 -2.38
CA ILE A 77 11.16 -12.43 -0.95
C ILE A 77 9.81 -13.00 -0.53
N LEU A 78 9.87 -14.17 0.10
CA LEU A 78 8.67 -14.87 0.54
C LEU A 78 7.93 -14.07 1.62
N PRO A 79 6.59 -13.99 1.53
CA PRO A 79 5.76 -13.38 2.56
C PRO A 79 5.91 -14.07 3.92
N ALA A 80 5.93 -13.26 4.98
CA ALA A 80 5.94 -13.71 6.37
C ALA A 80 5.19 -12.69 7.26
N PRO A 81 3.87 -12.50 7.07
CA PRO A 81 3.10 -11.44 7.70
C PRO A 81 3.07 -11.56 9.22
N VAL A 82 3.13 -10.42 9.92
CA VAL A 82 3.14 -10.35 11.39
C VAL A 82 1.76 -10.09 12.00
N ASN A 83 0.73 -9.88 11.19
CA ASN A 83 -0.64 -9.65 11.61
C ASN A 83 -1.65 -10.31 10.65
N TYR A 84 -2.90 -10.38 11.10
CA TYR A 84 -3.94 -11.09 10.34
C TYR A 84 -4.32 -10.38 9.03
N TYR A 85 -4.27 -9.05 8.98
CA TYR A 85 -4.47 -8.31 7.73
C TYR A 85 -3.47 -8.73 6.64
N GLY A 86 -2.17 -8.68 6.97
CA GLY A 86 -1.12 -9.12 6.05
C GLY A 86 -1.27 -10.58 5.64
N PHE A 87 -1.63 -11.47 6.58
CA PHE A 87 -1.90 -12.87 6.31
C PHE A 87 -3.04 -13.04 5.29
N THR A 88 -4.18 -12.37 5.47
CA THR A 88 -5.32 -12.49 4.54
C THR A 88 -5.00 -11.91 3.15
N LYS A 89 -4.24 -10.81 3.10
CA LYS A 89 -3.79 -10.24 1.81
C LYS A 89 -2.85 -11.18 1.06
N TRP A 90 -1.89 -11.79 1.76
CA TRP A 90 -1.03 -12.82 1.18
C TRP A 90 -1.83 -14.02 0.67
N LYS A 91 -2.79 -14.53 1.46
CA LYS A 91 -3.67 -15.62 1.01
C LYS A 91 -4.49 -15.25 -0.24
N GLY A 92 -4.91 -14.00 -0.37
CA GLY A 92 -5.52 -13.49 -1.59
C GLY A 92 -4.56 -13.51 -2.79
N GLU A 93 -3.28 -13.13 -2.60
CA GLU A 93 -2.26 -13.23 -3.65
C GLU A 93 -2.09 -14.67 -4.16
N GLU A 94 -2.01 -15.65 -3.24
CA GLU A 94 -1.93 -17.08 -3.59
C GLU A 94 -3.12 -17.52 -4.45
N LYS A 95 -4.36 -17.13 -4.07
CA LYS A 95 -5.56 -17.46 -4.86
C LYS A 95 -5.51 -16.89 -6.28
N VAL A 96 -5.04 -15.66 -6.42
CA VAL A 96 -4.87 -15.04 -7.74
C VAL A 96 -3.85 -15.79 -8.58
N ALA A 97 -2.68 -16.10 -8.02
CA ALA A 97 -1.60 -16.79 -8.72
C ALA A 97 -1.96 -18.22 -9.13
N ASP A 98 -2.68 -18.95 -8.27
CA ASP A 98 -3.08 -20.33 -8.50
C ASP A 98 -4.19 -20.46 -9.56
N ILE A 99 -5.10 -19.48 -9.65
CA ILE A 99 -6.31 -19.57 -10.46
C ILE A 99 -6.13 -18.88 -11.81
N CYS A 100 -5.56 -17.67 -11.83
CA CYS A 100 -5.48 -16.84 -13.03
C CYS A 100 -4.22 -17.14 -13.87
N SER A 101 -4.40 -17.27 -15.16
CA SER A 101 -3.29 -17.35 -16.12
C SER A 101 -2.85 -15.98 -16.66
N ASN A 102 -3.66 -14.93 -16.45
CA ASN A 102 -3.39 -13.56 -16.89
C ASN A 102 -3.68 -12.59 -15.74
N TYR A 103 -2.63 -12.24 -14.98
CA TYR A 103 -2.79 -11.42 -13.78
C TYR A 103 -1.58 -10.55 -13.47
N ALA A 104 -1.82 -9.51 -12.68
CA ALA A 104 -0.77 -8.78 -11.96
C ALA A 104 -1.22 -8.51 -10.52
N ILE A 105 -0.30 -8.66 -9.57
CA ILE A 105 -0.49 -8.31 -8.17
C ILE A 105 0.34 -7.06 -7.91
N ALA A 106 -0.32 -5.97 -7.54
CA ALA A 106 0.33 -4.71 -7.18
C ALA A 106 0.43 -4.60 -5.66
N ARG A 107 1.61 -4.82 -5.07
CA ARG A 107 1.85 -4.50 -3.66
C ARG A 107 2.09 -3.01 -3.53
N VAL A 108 1.31 -2.37 -2.68
CA VAL A 108 1.35 -0.93 -2.43
C VAL A 108 1.64 -0.65 -0.96
N GLU A 109 2.15 0.53 -0.66
CA GLU A 109 2.52 0.92 0.71
C GLU A 109 2.12 2.38 0.97
N ILE A 110 1.50 2.64 2.13
CA ILE A 110 1.11 3.99 2.58
C ILE A 110 0.65 4.89 1.42
N VAL A 111 -0.47 4.54 0.81
CA VAL A 111 -1.04 5.37 -0.26
C VAL A 111 -1.52 6.70 0.32
N TYR A 112 -1.06 7.81 -0.26
CA TYR A 112 -1.45 9.15 0.16
C TYR A 112 -1.89 10.01 -1.03
N GLY A 113 -2.70 11.02 -0.73
CA GLY A 113 -3.27 11.98 -1.68
C GLY A 113 -4.36 12.78 -1.02
N LYS A 114 -5.06 13.62 -1.76
CA LYS A 114 -6.24 14.32 -1.24
C LYS A 114 -7.38 13.32 -1.10
N ALA A 115 -7.84 13.06 0.15
CA ALA A 115 -9.01 12.24 0.37
C ALA A 115 -10.29 13.02 -0.02
N LEU A 116 -11.23 12.31 -0.59
CA LEU A 116 -12.57 12.86 -0.87
C LEU A 116 -13.36 13.03 0.45
N PRO A 117 -14.36 13.91 0.48
CA PRO A 117 -15.23 14.06 1.66
C PRO A 117 -15.80 12.71 2.10
N GLY A 118 -15.70 12.40 3.40
CA GLY A 118 -16.19 11.14 3.97
C GLY A 118 -15.25 9.94 3.88
N GLN A 119 -14.10 10.08 3.25
CA GLN A 119 -13.06 9.03 3.24
C GLN A 119 -12.12 9.15 4.45
N HIS A 120 -11.55 8.00 4.87
CA HIS A 120 -10.48 7.99 5.86
C HIS A 120 -9.25 8.74 5.34
N GLY A 121 -8.71 9.64 6.16
CA GLY A 121 -7.49 10.36 5.84
C GLY A 121 -6.26 9.44 5.86
N ASN A 122 -5.27 9.75 5.04
CA ASN A 122 -3.95 9.14 5.06
C ASN A 122 -3.01 9.91 6.00
N ILE A 123 -1.80 9.36 6.23
CA ILE A 123 -0.82 9.95 7.15
C ILE A 123 -0.45 11.40 6.79
N VAL A 124 -0.27 11.71 5.51
CA VAL A 124 0.07 13.07 5.05
C VAL A 124 -1.06 14.04 5.41
N GLN A 125 -2.31 13.68 5.14
CA GLN A 125 -3.48 14.49 5.48
C GLN A 125 -3.69 14.60 6.99
N LEU A 126 -3.49 13.50 7.73
CA LEU A 126 -3.59 13.50 9.19
C LEU A 126 -2.61 14.51 9.82
N VAL A 127 -1.34 14.43 9.45
CA VAL A 127 -0.30 15.36 9.91
C VAL A 127 -0.66 16.79 9.52
N MET A 128 -0.98 17.03 8.25
CA MET A 128 -1.33 18.37 7.77
C MET A 128 -2.51 18.97 8.53
N ASN A 129 -3.58 18.20 8.77
CA ASN A 129 -4.79 18.69 9.45
C ASN A 129 -4.52 18.98 10.93
N ARG A 130 -3.76 18.10 11.63
CA ARG A 130 -3.36 18.32 13.03
C ARG A 130 -2.52 19.59 13.19
N LEU A 131 -1.48 19.73 12.37
CA LEU A 131 -0.59 20.89 12.45
C LEU A 131 -1.29 22.20 12.07
N LYS A 132 -2.18 22.20 11.06
CA LYS A 132 -3.01 23.38 10.73
C LYS A 132 -3.95 23.78 11.87
N ALA A 133 -4.43 22.82 12.64
CA ALA A 133 -5.26 23.07 13.81
C ALA A 133 -4.46 23.45 15.06
N GLY A 134 -3.12 23.56 14.98
CA GLY A 134 -2.26 23.83 16.13
C GLY A 134 -2.20 22.68 17.14
N GLN A 135 -2.53 21.44 16.70
CA GLN A 135 -2.59 20.25 17.55
C GLN A 135 -1.30 19.45 17.45
N GLU A 136 -0.84 18.93 18.58
CA GLU A 136 0.27 18.00 18.65
C GLU A 136 -0.08 16.65 18.00
N ILE A 137 0.94 15.98 17.45
CA ILE A 137 0.82 14.64 16.90
C ILE A 137 2.01 13.78 17.30
N ARG A 138 1.74 12.58 17.81
CA ARG A 138 2.75 11.54 18.03
C ARG A 138 2.88 10.71 16.75
N VAL A 139 4.12 10.45 16.32
CA VAL A 139 4.41 9.66 15.11
C VAL A 139 5.57 8.70 15.38
N VAL A 140 5.48 7.48 14.86
CA VAL A 140 6.54 6.49 15.05
C VAL A 140 7.79 6.85 14.25
N SER A 141 8.96 6.71 14.87
CA SER A 141 10.26 7.07 14.32
C SER A 141 11.12 5.87 13.92
N ASP A 142 10.64 4.66 14.20
CA ASP A 142 11.31 3.38 13.99
C ASP A 142 10.50 2.42 13.11
N GLN A 143 9.61 2.97 12.27
CA GLN A 143 8.94 2.24 11.21
C GLN A 143 9.23 2.90 9.86
N TRP A 144 9.85 2.14 8.94
CA TRP A 144 10.27 2.59 7.60
C TRP A 144 9.31 2.11 6.52
N ARG A 145 8.99 3.01 5.59
CA ARG A 145 7.99 2.82 4.52
C ARG A 145 8.43 3.49 3.22
N THR A 146 7.85 3.04 2.12
CA THR A 146 7.96 3.67 0.80
C THR A 146 6.62 4.32 0.40
N PRO A 147 6.30 5.54 0.92
CA PRO A 147 4.99 6.17 0.74
C PRO A 147 4.66 6.40 -0.74
N THR A 148 3.43 6.06 -1.13
CA THR A 148 2.96 6.04 -2.51
C THR A 148 1.97 7.16 -2.78
N PHE A 149 2.26 8.06 -3.70
CA PHE A 149 1.26 9.03 -4.14
C PHE A 149 0.19 8.34 -5.00
N VAL A 150 -1.10 8.62 -4.71
CA VAL A 150 -2.23 7.97 -5.40
C VAL A 150 -2.23 8.19 -6.91
N GLY A 151 -1.75 9.35 -7.38
CA GLY A 151 -1.61 9.62 -8.83
C GLY A 151 -0.56 8.73 -9.50
N ASP A 152 0.56 8.48 -8.81
CA ASP A 152 1.62 7.61 -9.32
C ASP A 152 1.20 6.13 -9.22
N LEU A 153 0.42 5.76 -8.19
CA LEU A 153 -0.22 4.44 -8.13
C LEU A 153 -1.15 4.22 -9.33
N SER A 154 -1.97 5.23 -9.68
CA SER A 154 -2.85 5.14 -10.86
C SER A 154 -2.06 4.94 -12.15
N ASP A 155 -0.93 5.66 -12.34
CA ASP A 155 -0.03 5.45 -13.48
C ASP A 155 0.56 4.03 -13.48
N GLY A 156 1.00 3.54 -12.32
CA GLY A 156 1.50 2.17 -12.17
C GLY A 156 0.45 1.11 -12.52
N ILE A 157 -0.81 1.29 -12.09
CA ILE A 157 -1.92 0.39 -12.45
C ILE A 157 -2.20 0.45 -13.95
N GLN A 158 -2.22 1.64 -14.56
CA GLN A 158 -2.39 1.77 -16.02
C GLN A 158 -1.29 1.01 -16.78
N ARG A 159 -0.03 1.13 -16.35
CA ARG A 159 1.09 0.37 -16.95
C ARG A 159 0.91 -1.14 -16.80
N LEU A 160 0.37 -1.62 -15.68
CA LEU A 160 0.02 -3.03 -15.49
C LEU A 160 -1.13 -3.49 -16.40
N ILE A 161 -2.07 -2.60 -16.76
CA ILE A 161 -3.13 -2.89 -17.75
C ILE A 161 -2.52 -3.08 -19.15
N GLU A 162 -1.64 -2.17 -19.53
CA GLU A 162 -1.02 -2.13 -20.87
C GLU A 162 0.05 -3.22 -21.05
N ASN A 163 0.67 -3.68 -19.98
CA ASN A 163 1.71 -4.70 -19.98
C ASN A 163 1.13 -6.09 -19.66
N THR A 164 1.45 -7.08 -20.47
CA THR A 164 0.93 -8.45 -20.33
C THR A 164 1.78 -9.35 -19.42
N THR A 165 2.86 -8.85 -18.83
CA THR A 165 3.70 -9.62 -17.90
C THR A 165 2.92 -9.97 -16.65
N ASN A 166 2.91 -11.27 -16.34
CA ASN A 166 2.27 -11.77 -15.12
C ASN A 166 3.18 -11.66 -13.90
N GLY A 167 2.56 -11.70 -12.73
CA GLY A 167 3.27 -11.84 -11.46
C GLY A 167 3.08 -10.66 -10.51
N ILE A 168 3.94 -10.60 -9.51
CA ILE A 168 3.91 -9.57 -8.46
C ILE A 168 4.78 -8.40 -8.89
N PHE A 169 4.29 -7.18 -8.63
CA PHE A 169 5.00 -5.93 -8.82
C PHE A 169 4.85 -5.04 -7.58
N HIS A 170 5.92 -4.42 -7.15
CA HIS A 170 5.87 -3.37 -6.15
C HIS A 170 5.56 -2.03 -6.84
N ILE A 171 4.38 -1.47 -6.55
CA ILE A 171 3.93 -0.18 -7.09
C ILE A 171 3.84 0.80 -5.91
N CYS A 172 4.97 1.36 -5.54
CA CYS A 172 5.10 2.25 -4.39
C CYS A 172 6.06 3.40 -4.69
N GLY A 173 6.30 4.28 -3.70
CA GLY A 173 7.28 5.35 -3.81
C GLY A 173 8.72 4.84 -3.85
N ASP A 174 9.64 5.69 -4.28
CA ASP A 174 11.08 5.39 -4.43
C ASP A 174 11.92 5.86 -3.23
N GLU A 175 11.30 6.45 -2.23
CA GLU A 175 11.98 6.92 -1.02
C GLU A 175 11.55 6.09 0.18
N CYS A 176 12.52 5.46 0.85
CA CYS A 176 12.27 4.76 2.10
C CYS A 176 12.43 5.74 3.27
N LEU A 177 11.33 6.04 3.97
CA LEU A 177 11.23 7.05 5.02
C LEU A 177 10.59 6.46 6.27
N THR A 178 10.99 6.96 7.44
CA THR A 178 10.21 6.73 8.67
C THR A 178 8.91 7.53 8.63
N ILE A 179 7.91 7.09 9.42
CA ILE A 179 6.66 7.86 9.58
C ILE A 179 6.96 9.27 10.13
N ALA A 180 7.94 9.40 11.03
CA ALA A 180 8.37 10.69 11.54
C ALA A 180 8.99 11.57 10.43
N GLU A 181 9.82 11.01 9.55
CA GLU A 181 10.40 11.75 8.42
C GLU A 181 9.33 12.21 7.43
N ILE A 182 8.30 11.38 7.16
CA ILE A 182 7.13 11.79 6.38
C ILE A 182 6.44 12.99 7.04
N ALA A 183 6.19 12.93 8.36
CA ALA A 183 5.55 14.02 9.09
C ALA A 183 6.39 15.30 9.06
N TYR A 184 7.70 15.20 9.20
CA TYR A 184 8.61 16.34 9.11
C TYR A 184 8.62 16.97 7.72
N GLN A 185 8.66 16.15 6.66
CA GLN A 185 8.56 16.68 5.30
C GLN A 185 7.24 17.41 5.06
N VAL A 186 6.12 16.87 5.56
CA VAL A 186 4.81 17.56 5.49
C VAL A 186 4.88 18.92 6.18
N ALA A 187 5.44 19.01 7.39
CA ALA A 187 5.57 20.27 8.11
C ALA A 187 6.43 21.27 7.35
N ASP A 188 7.60 20.85 6.88
CA ASP A 188 8.58 21.71 6.23
C ASP A 188 8.06 22.27 4.89
N TYR A 189 7.54 21.41 4.00
CA TYR A 189 7.06 21.83 2.68
C TYR A 189 5.72 22.55 2.71
N MET A 190 4.86 22.25 3.69
CA MET A 190 3.59 22.95 3.90
C MET A 190 3.72 24.18 4.80
N LYS A 191 4.94 24.51 5.27
CA LYS A 191 5.25 25.65 6.17
C LYS A 191 4.41 25.63 7.46
N LEU A 192 4.28 24.45 8.06
CA LEU A 192 3.55 24.20 9.29
C LEU A 192 4.50 24.11 10.49
N ASN A 193 3.97 24.24 11.70
CA ASN A 193 4.77 24.22 12.92
C ASN A 193 5.30 22.80 13.24
N ARG A 194 6.58 22.57 12.93
CA ARG A 194 7.28 21.29 13.16
C ARG A 194 7.40 20.91 14.63
N THR A 195 7.37 21.88 15.56
CA THR A 195 7.54 21.61 17.00
C THR A 195 6.36 20.86 17.61
N LEU A 196 5.25 20.75 16.89
CA LEU A 196 4.07 19.99 17.31
C LEU A 196 4.19 18.48 16.96
N ILE A 197 5.27 18.05 16.30
CA ILE A 197 5.51 16.66 15.95
C ILE A 197 6.38 16.03 17.05
N HIS A 198 5.86 14.99 17.69
CA HIS A 198 6.54 14.24 18.75
C HIS A 198 6.88 12.84 18.25
N PRO A 199 8.14 12.59 17.84
CA PRO A 199 8.57 11.26 17.46
C PRO A 199 8.58 10.34 18.70
N VAL A 200 8.10 9.12 18.50
CA VAL A 200 8.05 8.06 19.52
C VAL A 200 8.50 6.74 18.90
N THR A 201 8.88 5.77 19.72
CA THR A 201 9.15 4.41 19.24
C THR A 201 7.84 3.63 19.05
N THR A 202 7.92 2.49 18.35
CA THR A 202 6.79 1.56 18.22
C THR A 202 6.30 1.09 19.59
N GLU A 203 7.22 0.81 20.53
CA GLU A 203 6.90 0.42 21.91
C GLU A 203 6.16 1.53 22.66
N GLU A 204 6.61 2.77 22.55
CA GLU A 204 5.95 3.92 23.18
C GLU A 204 4.60 4.25 22.54
N MET A 205 4.41 3.96 21.27
CA MET A 205 3.12 4.15 20.59
C MET A 205 2.06 3.17 21.08
N GLN A 206 2.45 1.97 21.53
CA GLN A 206 1.55 0.92 22.01
C GLN A 206 0.45 0.56 21.03
N GLU A 207 0.84 0.34 19.77
CA GLU A 207 -0.10 -0.11 18.73
C GLU A 207 -0.72 -1.46 19.13
N SER A 208 -2.03 -1.59 18.97
CA SER A 208 -2.78 -2.80 19.37
C SER A 208 -2.43 -4.03 18.54
N THR A 209 -2.06 -3.81 17.28
CA THR A 209 -1.71 -4.86 16.30
C THR A 209 -0.25 -4.69 15.87
N PRO A 210 0.56 -5.76 15.89
CA PRO A 210 1.93 -5.71 15.40
C PRO A 210 2.01 -5.21 13.96
N ARG A 211 2.97 -4.34 13.69
CA ARG A 211 3.27 -3.85 12.33
C ARG A 211 4.71 -4.13 11.98
N PRO A 212 5.03 -4.45 10.71
CA PRO A 212 6.42 -4.61 10.29
C PRO A 212 7.19 -3.31 10.56
N ARG A 213 8.36 -3.38 11.21
CA ARG A 213 9.18 -2.18 11.46
C ARG A 213 9.76 -1.64 10.16
N PHE A 214 10.22 -2.51 9.33
CA PHE A 214 10.74 -2.17 8.02
C PHE A 214 9.96 -2.91 6.95
N SER A 215 9.19 -2.20 6.10
CA SER A 215 8.50 -2.81 4.96
C SER A 215 8.79 -2.11 3.63
N GLY A 216 9.75 -1.20 3.60
CA GLY A 216 10.14 -0.51 2.39
C GLY A 216 10.43 -1.47 1.23
N MET A 217 9.80 -1.24 0.09
CA MET A 217 9.83 -2.11 -1.08
C MET A 217 10.66 -1.51 -2.21
N SER A 218 11.40 -2.37 -2.93
CA SER A 218 12.10 -2.01 -4.17
C SER A 218 11.13 -1.96 -5.34
N ILE A 219 11.24 -0.93 -6.17
CA ILE A 219 10.46 -0.78 -7.41
C ILE A 219 11.27 -1.13 -8.67
N GLU A 220 12.45 -1.72 -8.53
CA GLU A 220 13.35 -1.95 -9.67
C GLU A 220 12.72 -2.83 -10.76
N LYS A 221 11.92 -3.82 -10.39
CA LYS A 221 11.17 -4.63 -11.34
C LYS A 221 10.13 -3.80 -12.09
N ALA A 222 9.33 -3.00 -11.38
CA ALA A 222 8.33 -2.13 -11.99
C ALA A 222 9.00 -1.06 -12.87
N ARG A 223 10.14 -0.50 -12.44
CA ARG A 223 10.93 0.45 -13.23
C ARG A 223 11.42 -0.17 -14.53
N THR A 224 12.01 -1.37 -14.47
CA THR A 224 12.62 -2.04 -15.63
C THR A 224 11.58 -2.55 -16.63
N ILE A 225 10.49 -3.17 -16.13
CA ILE A 225 9.49 -3.85 -16.98
C ILE A 225 8.40 -2.88 -17.44
N LEU A 226 7.94 -1.99 -16.55
CA LEU A 226 6.82 -1.11 -16.80
C LEU A 226 7.22 0.34 -17.12
N GLY A 227 8.49 0.71 -16.91
CA GLY A 227 8.91 2.11 -16.98
C GLY A 227 8.30 2.97 -15.85
N TYR A 228 7.90 2.34 -14.72
CA TYR A 228 7.31 3.03 -13.58
C TYR A 228 8.33 3.94 -12.88
N ASN A 229 7.99 5.22 -12.72
CA ASN A 229 8.88 6.20 -12.10
C ASN A 229 8.09 7.17 -11.21
N PRO A 230 7.82 6.81 -9.94
CA PRO A 230 7.02 7.62 -9.03
C PRO A 230 7.76 8.89 -8.61
N ARG A 231 6.98 9.92 -8.28
CA ARG A 231 7.49 11.18 -7.72
C ARG A 231 7.93 10.98 -6.27
N LYS A 232 8.91 11.78 -5.88
CA LYS A 232 9.31 11.88 -4.47
C LYS A 232 8.26 12.61 -3.65
N LEU A 233 8.17 12.27 -2.35
CA LEU A 233 7.21 12.90 -1.43
C LEU A 233 7.28 14.43 -1.49
N LYS A 234 8.49 15.00 -1.46
CA LYS A 234 8.71 16.45 -1.54
C LYS A 234 8.12 17.08 -2.80
N GLU A 235 8.21 16.42 -3.95
CA GLU A 235 7.70 16.92 -5.23
C GLU A 235 6.18 17.01 -5.20
N VAL A 236 5.52 15.96 -4.69
CA VAL A 236 4.08 15.94 -4.50
C VAL A 236 3.61 17.00 -3.51
N LEU A 237 4.35 17.19 -2.40
CA LEU A 237 3.99 18.18 -1.38
C LEU A 237 4.13 19.63 -1.90
N LEU A 238 5.12 19.92 -2.76
CA LEU A 238 5.26 21.22 -3.40
C LEU A 238 4.11 21.55 -4.33
N ASP A 239 3.59 20.53 -5.03
CA ASP A 239 2.47 20.66 -5.97
C ASP A 239 1.09 20.40 -5.32
N TRP A 240 1.03 20.22 -3.99
CA TRP A 240 -0.17 19.77 -3.27
C TRP A 240 -1.43 20.55 -3.58
N ASN A 241 -1.33 21.84 -3.81
CA ASN A 241 -2.50 22.69 -4.10
C ASN A 241 -3.00 22.52 -5.54
N SER A 242 -2.15 22.02 -6.44
CA SER A 242 -2.43 21.87 -7.88
C SER A 242 -2.95 20.48 -8.27
N ILE A 243 -2.75 19.48 -7.41
CA ILE A 243 -3.17 18.07 -7.60
C ILE A 243 -4.57 17.84 -7.08
#